data_99c3a713fc82ae69c6d6ca810b4e1438
#
_entry.id   99c3a713fc82ae69c6d6ca810b4e1438
#
_cell.length_a   1.000
_cell.length_b   1.000
_cell.length_c   1.000
_cell.angle_alpha   90.00
_cell.angle_beta   90.00
_cell.angle_gamma   90.00
#
_symmetry.space_group_name_H-M   'P 1'
#
loop_
_entity.id
_entity.type
_entity.pdbx_description
1 polymer ?
#
loop_
_entity_poly.entity_id
_entity_poly.type
_entity_poly.pdbx_seq_one_letter_code
_entity_poly.pdbx_strand_id
1 'polypeptide(L)'
;MILFSAKTGLVESLFLDNGYLTDIRTAAAGAVAARHLAPERVETAGVIGTGVQARLQMEAAHLVRPFGRVLVHGRDMEKAHACAADLAKSLGIAAEAVADPAALVSESQLVVTTTPSREPLIKARWLHPGLHITAMGS
;
A
#
# COMPACT_ATOMS: atom_id res chain seq x y z
N MET A 1 -8.53 11.99 15.74
CA MET A 1 -7.94 13.13 14.97
C MET A 1 -8.38 14.44 15.63
N ILE A 2 -7.57 15.50 15.57
CA ILE A 2 -7.92 16.83 16.12
C ILE A 2 -7.88 17.83 14.98
N LEU A 3 -8.93 18.65 14.87
CA LEU A 3 -9.00 19.75 13.91
C LEU A 3 -8.77 21.06 14.66
N PHE A 4 -7.85 21.86 14.15
CA PHE A 4 -7.53 23.19 14.69
C PHE A 4 -7.97 24.27 13.71
N SER A 5 -8.41 25.40 14.24
CA SER A 5 -8.67 26.60 13.46
C SER A 5 -7.39 27.12 12.79
N ALA A 6 -7.41 27.31 11.50
CA ALA A 6 -6.28 27.91 10.77
C ALA A 6 -6.05 29.40 11.14
N LYS A 7 -7.05 30.07 11.74
CA LYS A 7 -6.99 31.48 12.12
C LYS A 7 -6.51 31.69 13.55
N THR A 8 -6.99 30.86 14.48
CA THR A 8 -6.80 31.10 15.93
C THR A 8 -5.87 30.06 16.57
N GLY A 9 -5.62 28.92 15.92
CA GLY A 9 -4.88 27.80 16.51
C GLY A 9 -5.67 27.03 17.57
N LEU A 10 -6.90 27.40 17.86
CA LEU A 10 -7.73 26.70 18.85
C LEU A 10 -8.32 25.42 18.26
N VAL A 11 -8.60 24.44 19.13
CA VAL A 11 -9.28 23.20 18.76
C VAL A 11 -10.72 23.51 18.36
N GLU A 12 -11.10 23.12 17.15
CA GLU A 12 -12.49 23.25 16.64
C GLU A 12 -13.25 21.91 16.75
N SER A 13 -12.55 20.77 16.60
CA SER A 13 -13.18 19.46 16.68
C SER A 13 -12.22 18.40 17.16
N LEU A 14 -12.75 17.40 17.87
CA LEU A 14 -12.06 16.18 18.28
C LEU A 14 -12.82 14.97 17.71
N PHE A 15 -12.14 14.18 16.90
CA PHE A 15 -12.69 12.94 16.32
C PHE A 15 -12.14 11.74 17.11
N LEU A 16 -13.01 11.06 17.82
CA LEU A 16 -12.70 9.83 18.58
C LEU A 16 -12.89 8.61 17.65
N ASP A 17 -12.13 8.57 16.58
CA ASP A 17 -12.23 7.63 15.47
C ASP A 17 -11.32 6.42 15.59
N ASN A 18 -10.61 6.29 16.69
CA ASN A 18 -9.66 5.21 16.96
C ASN A 18 -8.65 4.95 15.82
N GLY A 19 -8.25 6.01 15.10
CA GLY A 19 -7.29 5.94 14.00
C GLY A 19 -7.89 5.74 12.61
N TYR A 20 -9.20 5.51 12.48
CA TYR A 20 -9.87 5.24 11.20
C TYR A 20 -9.59 6.30 10.13
N LEU A 21 -9.76 7.58 10.47
CA LEU A 21 -9.49 8.67 9.53
C LEU A 21 -8.02 8.74 9.12
N THR A 22 -7.10 8.40 10.03
CA THR A 22 -5.67 8.32 9.71
C THR A 22 -5.40 7.20 8.72
N ASP A 23 -6.02 6.04 8.88
CA ASP A 23 -5.86 4.93 7.97
C ASP A 23 -6.37 5.24 6.57
N ILE A 24 -7.57 5.78 6.47
CA ILE A 24 -8.20 6.12 5.18
C ILE A 24 -7.44 7.25 4.46
N ARG A 25 -7.08 8.35 5.16
CA ARG A 25 -6.33 9.46 4.52
C ARG A 25 -4.95 9.00 4.04
N THR A 26 -4.34 8.03 4.75
CA THR A 26 -3.05 7.47 4.38
C THR A 26 -3.17 6.64 3.10
N ALA A 27 -4.21 5.81 3.00
CA ALA A 27 -4.51 5.06 1.78
C ALA A 27 -4.82 6.01 0.59
N ALA A 28 -5.61 7.05 0.83
CA ALA A 28 -5.91 8.05 -0.18
C ALA A 28 -4.65 8.78 -0.69
N ALA A 29 -3.70 9.11 0.19
CA ALA A 29 -2.43 9.73 -0.21
C ALA A 29 -1.60 8.80 -1.14
N GLY A 30 -1.54 7.50 -0.84
CA GLY A 30 -0.90 6.50 -1.71
C GLY A 30 -1.60 6.40 -3.07
N ALA A 31 -2.92 6.42 -3.10
CA ALA A 31 -3.69 6.43 -4.35
C ALA A 31 -3.42 7.68 -5.19
N VAL A 32 -3.32 8.87 -4.57
CA VAL A 32 -2.96 10.11 -5.28
C VAL A 32 -1.57 9.99 -5.90
N ALA A 33 -0.58 9.47 -5.17
CA ALA A 33 0.75 9.23 -5.70
C ALA A 33 0.71 8.24 -6.89
N ALA A 34 0.02 7.12 -6.75
CA ALA A 34 -0.14 6.13 -7.82
C ALA A 34 -0.83 6.73 -9.06
N ARG A 35 -1.88 7.54 -8.86
CA ARG A 35 -2.61 8.19 -9.97
C ARG A 35 -1.72 9.08 -10.82
N HIS A 36 -0.78 9.80 -10.23
CA HIS A 36 0.04 10.78 -10.93
C HIS A 36 1.42 10.27 -11.36
N LEU A 37 1.94 9.25 -10.69
CA LEU A 37 3.33 8.82 -10.84
C LEU A 37 3.49 7.37 -11.31
N ALA A 38 2.51 6.50 -11.06
CA ALA A 38 2.57 5.13 -11.56
C ALA A 38 2.30 5.07 -13.08
N PRO A 39 2.80 4.03 -13.77
CA PRO A 39 2.48 3.82 -15.18
C PRO A 39 0.97 3.81 -15.41
N GLU A 40 0.54 4.22 -16.60
CA GLU A 40 -0.88 4.18 -16.97
C GLU A 40 -1.45 2.76 -16.91
N ARG A 41 -0.64 1.79 -17.33
CA ARG A 41 -0.99 0.37 -17.28
C ARG A 41 -0.18 -0.32 -16.19
N VAL A 42 -0.89 -0.84 -15.19
CA VAL A 42 -0.38 -1.71 -14.13
C VAL A 42 -1.02 -3.08 -14.29
N GLU A 43 -0.26 -4.11 -14.52
CA GLU A 43 -0.76 -5.49 -14.63
C GLU A 43 -0.67 -6.19 -13.26
N THR A 44 0.45 -6.01 -12.58
CA THR A 44 0.73 -6.58 -11.26
C THR A 44 1.11 -5.47 -10.29
N ALA A 45 0.48 -5.45 -9.13
CA ALA A 45 0.87 -4.63 -7.99
C ALA A 45 1.47 -5.50 -6.89
N GLY A 46 2.42 -4.94 -6.14
CA GLY A 46 3.06 -5.61 -5.02
C GLY A 46 2.88 -4.83 -3.71
N VAL A 47 2.71 -5.52 -2.61
CA VAL A 47 2.74 -4.91 -1.28
C VAL A 47 3.70 -5.64 -0.35
N ILE A 48 4.59 -4.88 0.29
CA ILE A 48 5.49 -5.36 1.32
C ILE A 48 4.95 -4.89 2.67
N GLY A 49 4.37 -5.82 3.42
CA GLY A 49 3.62 -5.61 4.65
C GLY A 49 2.29 -6.36 4.61
N THR A 50 1.73 -6.67 5.77
CA THR A 50 0.52 -7.51 5.90
C THR A 50 -0.51 -6.94 6.87
N GLY A 51 -0.32 -5.67 7.28
CA GLY A 51 -1.20 -4.96 8.20
C GLY A 51 -2.42 -4.34 7.53
N VAL A 52 -3.14 -3.51 8.27
CA VAL A 52 -4.32 -2.75 7.78
C VAL A 52 -3.94 -1.89 6.57
N GLN A 53 -2.83 -1.17 6.64
CA GLN A 53 -2.37 -0.32 5.53
C GLN A 53 -2.06 -1.11 4.25
N ALA A 54 -1.59 -2.37 4.34
CA ALA A 54 -1.36 -3.18 3.14
C ALA A 54 -2.65 -3.37 2.33
N ARG A 55 -3.76 -3.64 3.00
CA ARG A 55 -5.08 -3.82 2.39
C ARG A 55 -5.62 -2.52 1.83
N LEU A 56 -5.68 -1.49 2.65
CA LEU A 56 -6.23 -0.19 2.27
C LEU A 56 -5.45 0.47 1.13
N GLN A 57 -4.12 0.36 1.11
CA GLN A 57 -3.28 0.89 0.04
C GLN A 57 -3.54 0.18 -1.29
N MET A 58 -3.67 -1.15 -1.29
CA MET A 58 -3.96 -1.90 -2.51
C MET A 58 -5.37 -1.60 -3.02
N GLU A 59 -6.37 -1.53 -2.14
CA GLU A 59 -7.73 -1.16 -2.50
C GLU A 59 -7.79 0.25 -3.09
N ALA A 60 -7.18 1.24 -2.44
CA ALA A 60 -7.15 2.61 -2.91
C ALA A 60 -6.35 2.77 -4.23
N ALA A 61 -5.22 2.08 -4.37
CA ALA A 61 -4.43 2.08 -5.60
C ALA A 61 -5.22 1.47 -6.77
N HIS A 62 -5.95 0.37 -6.54
CA HIS A 62 -6.75 -0.29 -7.57
C HIS A 62 -7.86 0.60 -8.14
N LEU A 63 -8.43 1.51 -7.34
CA LEU A 63 -9.42 2.48 -7.81
C LEU A 63 -8.88 3.46 -8.86
N VAL A 64 -7.59 3.78 -8.80
CA VAL A 64 -6.97 4.79 -9.68
C VAL A 64 -6.05 4.20 -10.75
N ARG A 65 -5.53 2.99 -10.52
CA ARG A 65 -4.71 2.19 -11.42
C ARG A 65 -5.14 0.73 -11.31
N PRO A 66 -6.21 0.33 -12.00
CA PRO A 66 -6.68 -1.07 -11.97
C PRO A 66 -5.58 -2.04 -12.40
N PHE A 67 -5.43 -3.13 -11.67
CA PHE A 67 -4.49 -4.22 -11.95
C PHE A 67 -5.20 -5.56 -11.78
N GLY A 68 -4.71 -6.61 -12.45
CA GLY A 68 -5.32 -7.95 -12.41
C GLY A 68 -4.71 -8.90 -11.37
N ARG A 69 -3.58 -8.53 -10.76
CA ARG A 69 -2.85 -9.39 -9.82
C ARG A 69 -2.19 -8.59 -8.71
N VAL A 70 -2.21 -9.14 -7.48
CA VAL A 70 -1.48 -8.59 -6.32
C VAL A 70 -0.51 -9.63 -5.77
N LEU A 71 0.73 -9.22 -5.54
CA LEU A 71 1.74 -9.97 -4.81
C LEU A 71 1.88 -9.40 -3.40
N VAL A 72 1.84 -10.26 -2.39
CA VAL A 72 1.94 -9.88 -0.98
C VAL A 72 3.17 -10.51 -0.37
N HIS A 73 4.05 -9.69 0.19
CA HIS A 73 5.21 -10.17 0.96
C HIS A 73 5.13 -9.71 2.41
N GLY A 74 5.48 -10.59 3.32
CA GLY A 74 5.63 -10.31 4.75
C GLY A 74 6.62 -11.27 5.40
N ARG A 75 7.20 -10.88 6.53
CA ARG A 75 8.10 -11.75 7.32
C ARG A 75 7.42 -13.02 7.82
N ASP A 76 6.12 -12.94 8.04
CA ASP A 76 5.25 -14.02 8.46
C ASP A 76 4.39 -14.42 7.27
N MET A 77 4.65 -15.62 6.73
CA MET A 77 3.96 -16.12 5.54
C MET A 77 2.49 -16.44 5.79
N GLU A 78 2.10 -16.83 7.01
CA GLU A 78 0.68 -17.05 7.33
C GLU A 78 -0.10 -15.74 7.23
N LYS A 79 0.46 -14.64 7.77
CA LYS A 79 -0.13 -13.29 7.63
C LYS A 79 -0.12 -12.80 6.19
N ALA A 80 0.91 -13.15 5.40
CA ALA A 80 0.94 -12.82 3.98
C ALA A 80 -0.16 -13.54 3.20
N HIS A 81 -0.37 -14.83 3.46
CA HIS A 81 -1.47 -15.60 2.87
C HIS A 81 -2.84 -15.06 3.28
N ALA A 82 -3.04 -14.72 4.55
CA ALA A 82 -4.28 -14.12 5.01
C ALA A 82 -4.55 -12.76 4.34
N CYS A 83 -3.52 -11.92 4.22
CA CYS A 83 -3.63 -10.63 3.53
C CYS A 83 -3.95 -10.80 2.04
N ALA A 84 -3.31 -11.75 1.35
CA ALA A 84 -3.60 -12.06 -0.05
C ALA A 84 -5.04 -12.56 -0.23
N ALA A 85 -5.52 -13.44 0.65
CA ALA A 85 -6.90 -13.92 0.61
C ALA A 85 -7.93 -12.80 0.80
N ASP A 86 -7.68 -11.87 1.74
CA ASP A 86 -8.54 -10.70 1.96
C ASP A 86 -8.57 -9.80 0.72
N LEU A 87 -7.41 -9.53 0.10
CA LEU A 87 -7.30 -8.72 -1.13
C LEU A 87 -7.96 -9.40 -2.33
N ALA A 88 -7.78 -10.71 -2.50
CA ALA A 88 -8.47 -11.46 -3.56
C ALA A 88 -9.99 -11.34 -3.43
N LYS A 89 -10.50 -11.42 -2.19
CA LYS A 89 -11.93 -11.29 -1.91
C LYS A 89 -12.44 -9.87 -2.14
N SER A 90 -11.73 -8.85 -1.65
CA SER A 90 -12.20 -7.45 -1.70
C SER A 90 -12.10 -6.87 -3.12
N LEU A 91 -11.07 -7.24 -3.89
CA LEU A 91 -10.82 -6.70 -5.23
C LEU A 91 -11.40 -7.58 -6.35
N GLY A 92 -11.70 -8.85 -6.08
CA GLY A 92 -12.17 -9.80 -7.10
C GLY A 92 -11.11 -10.17 -8.13
N ILE A 93 -9.82 -10.15 -7.77
CA ILE A 93 -8.68 -10.42 -8.64
C ILE A 93 -7.74 -11.47 -8.02
N ALA A 94 -6.76 -11.94 -8.80
CA ALA A 94 -5.73 -12.83 -8.29
C ALA A 94 -4.86 -12.12 -7.24
N ALA A 95 -4.67 -12.75 -6.08
CA ALA A 95 -3.73 -12.30 -5.07
C ALA A 95 -3.01 -13.47 -4.44
N GLU A 96 -1.70 -13.37 -4.29
CA GLU A 96 -0.86 -14.45 -3.79
C GLU A 96 0.25 -13.94 -2.87
N ALA A 97 0.58 -14.76 -1.87
CA ALA A 97 1.70 -14.51 -0.98
C ALA A 97 2.99 -15.02 -1.61
N VAL A 98 4.04 -14.20 -1.57
CA VAL A 98 5.36 -14.54 -2.12
C VAL A 98 6.43 -14.43 -1.04
N ALA A 99 7.31 -15.44 -0.97
CA ALA A 99 8.38 -15.48 0.01
C ALA A 99 9.56 -14.57 -0.36
N ASP A 100 9.82 -14.37 -1.65
CA ASP A 100 10.93 -13.57 -2.13
C ASP A 100 10.48 -12.14 -2.50
N PRO A 101 10.92 -11.12 -1.74
CA PRO A 101 10.61 -9.74 -2.06
C PRO A 101 11.27 -9.25 -3.36
N ALA A 102 12.34 -9.90 -3.82
CA ALA A 102 12.96 -9.55 -5.10
C ALA A 102 12.05 -9.94 -6.28
N ALA A 103 11.43 -11.11 -6.22
CA ALA A 103 10.46 -11.55 -7.21
C ALA A 103 9.24 -10.60 -7.24
N LEU A 104 8.72 -10.23 -6.06
CA LEU A 104 7.62 -9.25 -5.96
C LEU A 104 7.97 -7.95 -6.67
N VAL A 105 9.13 -7.37 -6.40
CA VAL A 105 9.54 -6.08 -6.98
C VAL A 105 9.74 -6.21 -8.49
N SER A 106 10.39 -7.29 -8.96
CA SER A 106 10.71 -7.47 -10.39
C SER A 106 9.47 -7.73 -11.26
N GLU A 107 8.41 -8.31 -10.69
CA GLU A 107 7.17 -8.62 -11.41
C GLU A 107 6.12 -7.51 -11.35
N SER A 108 6.29 -6.51 -10.47
CA SER A 108 5.28 -5.46 -10.22
C SER A 108 5.63 -4.16 -10.92
N GLN A 109 4.63 -3.45 -11.44
CA GLN A 109 4.74 -2.07 -11.92
C GLN A 109 4.42 -1.05 -10.83
N LEU A 110 3.72 -1.45 -9.79
CA LEU A 110 3.38 -0.64 -8.62
C LEU A 110 3.72 -1.43 -7.35
N VAL A 111 4.59 -0.89 -6.51
CA VAL A 111 4.94 -1.50 -5.21
C VAL A 111 4.65 -0.53 -4.09
N VAL A 112 3.99 -1.00 -3.02
CA VAL A 112 3.77 -0.22 -1.81
C VAL A 112 4.44 -0.91 -0.62
N THR A 113 5.19 -0.15 0.18
CA THR A 113 5.75 -0.66 1.44
C THR A 113 4.95 -0.10 2.61
N THR A 114 4.51 -0.98 3.52
CA THR A 114 3.65 -0.64 4.67
C THR A 114 4.16 -1.28 5.95
N THR A 115 5.47 -1.21 6.19
CA THR A 115 6.11 -1.83 7.36
C THR A 115 6.79 -0.80 8.24
N PRO A 116 6.93 -1.03 9.54
CA PRO A 116 7.73 -0.19 10.43
C PRO A 116 9.23 -0.58 10.39
N SER A 117 9.71 -1.08 9.26
CA SER A 117 11.10 -1.52 9.13
C SER A 117 12.06 -0.34 9.20
N ARG A 118 13.15 -0.50 9.96
CA ARG A 118 14.26 0.45 10.00
C ARG A 118 15.36 0.13 8.98
N GLU A 119 15.27 -1.05 8.36
CA GLU A 119 16.19 -1.50 7.33
C GLU A 119 15.55 -1.35 5.94
N PRO A 120 16.33 -1.01 4.91
CA PRO A 120 15.84 -0.93 3.54
C PRO A 120 15.24 -2.26 3.09
N LEU A 121 13.98 -2.23 2.64
CA LEU A 121 13.25 -3.42 2.19
C LEU A 121 13.49 -3.73 0.71
N ILE A 122 13.73 -2.71 -0.09
CA ILE A 122 13.92 -2.82 -1.54
C ILE A 122 15.38 -2.48 -1.87
N LYS A 123 16.02 -3.35 -2.64
CA LYS A 123 17.42 -3.16 -3.07
C LYS A 123 17.46 -2.52 -4.46
N ALA A 124 18.40 -1.61 -4.69
CA ALA A 124 18.55 -0.89 -5.95
C ALA A 124 18.61 -1.83 -7.18
N ARG A 125 19.25 -3.02 -7.04
CA ARG A 125 19.35 -4.00 -8.12
C ARG A 125 18.04 -4.67 -8.54
N TRP A 126 16.96 -4.47 -7.79
CA TRP A 126 15.62 -5.00 -8.10
C TRP A 126 14.79 -3.99 -8.91
N LEU A 127 15.24 -2.74 -8.98
CA LEU A 127 14.53 -1.68 -9.68
C LEU A 127 14.60 -1.90 -11.19
N HIS A 128 13.51 -1.59 -11.87
CA HIS A 128 13.40 -1.71 -13.32
C HIS A 128 12.60 -0.55 -13.92
N PRO A 129 12.72 -0.27 -15.22
CA PRO A 129 11.89 0.73 -15.90
C PRO A 129 10.40 0.41 -15.76
N GLY A 130 9.59 1.44 -15.53
CA GLY A 130 8.14 1.29 -15.35
C GLY A 130 7.69 0.89 -13.94
N LEU A 131 8.61 0.79 -12.98
CA LEU A 131 8.28 0.56 -11.58
C LEU A 131 8.00 1.88 -10.86
N HIS A 132 6.85 1.97 -10.19
CA HIS A 132 6.53 3.00 -9.20
C HIS A 132 6.55 2.42 -7.80
N ILE A 133 7.15 3.12 -6.85
CA ILE A 133 7.20 2.73 -5.45
C ILE A 133 6.57 3.81 -4.59
N THR A 134 5.59 3.43 -3.77
CA THR A 134 5.02 4.26 -2.71
C THR A 134 5.48 3.74 -1.35
N ALA A 135 6.28 4.50 -0.62
CA ALA A 135 6.72 4.14 0.72
C ALA A 135 5.79 4.78 1.77
N MET A 136 4.92 3.97 2.38
CA MET A 136 3.96 4.40 3.40
C MET A 136 4.34 3.96 4.82
N GLY A 137 5.40 3.19 4.97
CA GLY A 137 6.02 2.85 6.24
C GLY A 137 7.24 3.73 6.50
N SER A 138 7.42 4.17 7.73
CA SER A 138 8.58 4.93 8.19
C SER A 138 9.60 4.01 8.85
#